data_099fee56b317f9819e16d14222519d6b
#
_entry.id   099fee56b317f9819e16d14222519d6b
#
_cell.length_a   1.000
_cell.length_b   1.000
_cell.length_c   1.000
_cell.angle_alpha   90.00
_cell.angle_beta   90.00
_cell.angle_gamma   90.00
#
_symmetry.space_group_name_H-M   'P 1'
#
loop_
_entity.id
_entity.type
_entity.pdbx_description
1 polymer ?
#
loop_
_entity_poly.entity_id
_entity_poly.type
_entity_poly.pdbx_seq_one_letter_code
_entity_poly.pdbx_strand_id
1 'polypeptide(L)'
;MKKVAVVFAGGTGQRMGVKDVPKQFLEVDGKPVIIYTLEHFQNHEEIDEVYVVCVKEWIDYLNYQLEKYGMTKVKSVVPGGATGQDSIYIGLKEAEKHCSKDDIVLVHDGVRPFITADLISRNISDTIAHGNSITCTGCNETFITSKDALNVDGVPVRRESFNAQAPQAFRLGEIIEAHEQMRAVNPDYIDVIDSCTLFNMQGRPTYLTEGVRGNTKITNPVDIYIFQAWKQFKQNGEAVIGIPDLKEYYTARGLTESGKKVNPIIQSDMAQVIEDCRHIEALRNQTILITGATGLIAKNLVYFFLELNKKENTNVKVLALVRNLDKAKKVFAEYEGDENLVFLNQDVCTPIDYEGTIDYIFHAAGSASAHAIKTNPTGIIQANTMGTMNVLELARVKNVKKVIFPSTREIYGKVEGKDLISESDMGMIDPMDGRNCYPESKRLAEAMFRSYNNQYGVPFNILRIAHTYGPGMELVNDGRVMADFMEAAVNSKDIILNSDGTARRSFCYVSDTISGILDVMVLAPSGEAYNLANEKEPQMIRDVAQMIIDLYPEKNMHLQFANPSDEVKKGYVSYKIVQLNTSKIEELGWNPKVRLKDGLKRTVEFFEEDKKAKHKTL
;
A
#
# COMPACT_ATOMS: atom_id res chain seq x y z
N MET A 1 -7.29 -34.92 -16.48
CA MET A 1 -8.20 -33.75 -16.56
C MET A 1 -7.52 -32.71 -17.42
N LYS A 2 -7.99 -32.58 -18.68
CA LYS A 2 -7.48 -31.54 -19.58
C LYS A 2 -7.94 -30.16 -19.14
N LYS A 3 -7.18 -29.15 -19.53
CA LYS A 3 -7.48 -27.73 -19.34
C LYS A 3 -7.46 -27.07 -20.71
N VAL A 4 -8.61 -26.62 -21.17
CA VAL A 4 -8.74 -26.10 -22.52
C VAL A 4 -9.31 -24.69 -22.51
N ALA A 5 -9.04 -23.92 -23.57
CA ALA A 5 -9.63 -22.58 -23.72
C ALA A 5 -10.59 -22.56 -24.92
N VAL A 6 -11.76 -21.95 -24.74
CA VAL A 6 -12.67 -21.56 -25.82
C VAL A 6 -12.57 -20.05 -25.99
N VAL A 7 -11.94 -19.61 -27.06
CA VAL A 7 -11.74 -18.18 -27.38
C VAL A 7 -12.74 -17.78 -28.45
N PHE A 8 -13.71 -16.94 -28.06
CA PHE A 8 -14.76 -16.53 -28.98
C PHE A 8 -14.48 -15.12 -29.57
N ALA A 9 -14.54 -15.05 -30.89
CA ALA A 9 -14.28 -13.90 -31.71
C ALA A 9 -15.29 -13.75 -32.86
N GLY A 10 -16.56 -14.14 -32.61
CA GLY A 10 -17.64 -14.15 -33.61
C GLY A 10 -18.29 -12.78 -33.87
N GLY A 11 -17.95 -11.74 -33.10
CA GLY A 11 -18.57 -10.42 -33.24
C GLY A 11 -18.03 -9.60 -34.41
N THR A 12 -18.91 -8.90 -35.14
CA THR A 12 -18.57 -8.06 -36.32
C THR A 12 -18.01 -6.67 -35.96
N GLY A 13 -18.02 -6.27 -34.67
CA GLY A 13 -17.30 -5.08 -34.18
C GLY A 13 -17.82 -3.72 -34.66
N GLN A 14 -19.10 -3.53 -34.90
CA GLN A 14 -19.74 -2.31 -35.47
C GLN A 14 -19.37 -1.00 -34.75
N ARG A 15 -18.94 -1.03 -33.48
CA ARG A 15 -18.57 0.15 -32.66
C ARG A 15 -17.19 0.72 -32.98
N MET A 16 -16.37 0.04 -33.78
CA MET A 16 -14.98 0.45 -34.06
C MET A 16 -14.86 1.49 -35.17
N GLY A 17 -15.94 1.78 -35.91
CA GLY A 17 -15.93 2.76 -37.01
C GLY A 17 -15.07 2.36 -38.22
N VAL A 18 -14.45 1.18 -38.21
CA VAL A 18 -13.70 0.64 -39.36
C VAL A 18 -14.64 -0.22 -40.17
N LYS A 19 -14.85 0.12 -41.42
CA LYS A 19 -15.67 -0.68 -42.35
C LYS A 19 -14.87 -1.92 -42.76
N ASP A 20 -15.57 -3.06 -42.82
CA ASP A 20 -15.14 -4.31 -43.43
C ASP A 20 -14.08 -5.16 -42.70
N VAL A 21 -13.49 -4.68 -41.59
CA VAL A 21 -12.54 -5.48 -40.78
C VAL A 21 -13.09 -5.68 -39.36
N PRO A 22 -13.36 -6.93 -38.93
CA PRO A 22 -13.75 -7.18 -37.54
C PRO A 22 -12.64 -6.79 -36.58
N LYS A 23 -13.00 -6.22 -35.42
CA LYS A 23 -12.06 -5.63 -34.43
C LYS A 23 -10.96 -6.58 -33.95
N GLN A 24 -11.22 -7.88 -33.90
CA GLN A 24 -10.24 -8.89 -33.51
C GLN A 24 -9.10 -9.07 -34.50
N PHE A 25 -9.28 -8.60 -35.73
CA PHE A 25 -8.30 -8.64 -36.81
C PHE A 25 -7.60 -7.28 -37.04
N LEU A 26 -7.98 -6.25 -36.29
CA LEU A 26 -7.21 -5.00 -36.30
C LEU A 26 -5.80 -5.27 -35.80
N GLU A 27 -4.83 -4.69 -36.46
CA GLU A 27 -3.41 -4.94 -36.17
C GLU A 27 -2.83 -3.88 -35.23
N VAL A 28 -2.05 -4.34 -34.29
CA VAL A 28 -1.15 -3.52 -33.47
C VAL A 28 0.27 -4.00 -33.76
N ASP A 29 1.12 -3.11 -34.25
CA ASP A 29 2.48 -3.42 -34.70
C ASP A 29 2.54 -4.61 -35.71
N GLY A 30 1.63 -4.65 -36.65
CA GLY A 30 1.57 -5.67 -37.70
C GLY A 30 1.12 -7.06 -37.23
N LYS A 31 0.52 -7.17 -36.04
CA LYS A 31 -0.03 -8.42 -35.49
C LYS A 31 -1.50 -8.22 -35.09
N PRO A 32 -2.42 -9.09 -35.55
CA PRO A 32 -3.84 -9.03 -35.18
C PRO A 32 -4.06 -9.14 -33.66
N VAL A 33 -5.02 -8.39 -33.11
CA VAL A 33 -5.36 -8.40 -31.67
C VAL A 33 -5.67 -9.81 -31.15
N ILE A 34 -6.38 -10.62 -31.93
CA ILE A 34 -6.70 -12.01 -31.54
C ILE A 34 -5.44 -12.84 -31.33
N ILE A 35 -4.38 -12.64 -32.11
CA ILE A 35 -3.12 -13.38 -31.96
C ILE A 35 -2.46 -13.05 -30.62
N TYR A 36 -2.45 -11.78 -30.20
CA TYR A 36 -1.97 -11.42 -28.86
C TYR A 36 -2.76 -12.15 -27.75
N THR A 37 -4.08 -12.26 -27.88
CA THR A 37 -4.89 -13.00 -26.93
C THR A 37 -4.54 -14.49 -26.93
N LEU A 38 -4.41 -15.11 -28.11
CA LEU A 38 -4.12 -16.54 -28.23
C LEU A 38 -2.72 -16.91 -27.74
N GLU A 39 -1.73 -16.01 -27.87
CA GLU A 39 -0.36 -16.23 -27.38
C GLU A 39 -0.33 -16.53 -25.87
N HIS A 40 -1.22 -15.93 -25.07
CA HIS A 40 -1.28 -16.20 -23.64
C HIS A 40 -1.67 -17.64 -23.34
N PHE A 41 -2.62 -18.21 -24.10
CA PHE A 41 -3.03 -19.60 -23.96
C PHE A 41 -2.02 -20.56 -24.61
N GLN A 42 -1.46 -20.20 -25.76
CA GLN A 42 -0.42 -20.95 -26.45
C GLN A 42 0.80 -21.18 -25.57
N ASN A 43 1.24 -20.15 -24.87
CA ASN A 43 2.47 -20.16 -24.08
C ASN A 43 2.24 -20.62 -22.61
N HIS A 44 1.00 -20.84 -22.19
CA HIS A 44 0.70 -21.26 -20.83
C HIS A 44 0.90 -22.76 -20.64
N GLU A 45 1.69 -23.16 -19.64
CA GLU A 45 2.08 -24.56 -19.42
C GLU A 45 0.88 -25.47 -19.10
N GLU A 46 -0.11 -24.95 -18.38
CA GLU A 46 -1.28 -25.74 -17.97
C GLU A 46 -2.38 -25.85 -19.03
N ILE A 47 -2.34 -25.09 -20.12
CA ILE A 47 -3.35 -25.18 -21.19
C ILE A 47 -2.93 -26.24 -22.20
N ASP A 48 -3.78 -27.24 -22.40
CA ASP A 48 -3.54 -28.34 -23.31
C ASP A 48 -3.95 -28.00 -24.74
N GLU A 49 -5.14 -27.42 -24.93
CA GLU A 49 -5.75 -27.18 -26.24
C GLU A 49 -6.57 -25.88 -26.25
N VAL A 50 -6.69 -25.27 -27.41
CA VAL A 50 -7.48 -24.05 -27.64
C VAL A 50 -8.45 -24.27 -28.79
N TYR A 51 -9.70 -23.87 -28.61
CA TYR A 51 -10.76 -23.89 -29.61
C TYR A 51 -11.18 -22.46 -29.90
N VAL A 52 -11.19 -22.08 -31.18
CA VAL A 52 -11.49 -20.70 -31.56
C VAL A 52 -12.80 -20.62 -32.32
N VAL A 53 -13.64 -19.67 -31.91
CA VAL A 53 -14.90 -19.39 -32.62
C VAL A 53 -14.74 -18.06 -33.35
N CYS A 54 -14.89 -18.07 -34.67
CA CYS A 54 -14.54 -16.94 -35.53
C CYS A 54 -15.71 -16.54 -36.43
N VAL A 55 -15.67 -15.28 -36.92
CA VAL A 55 -16.56 -14.84 -38.01
C VAL A 55 -16.25 -15.68 -39.25
N LYS A 56 -17.29 -16.26 -39.84
CA LYS A 56 -17.17 -17.27 -40.91
C LYS A 56 -16.27 -16.85 -42.05
N GLU A 57 -16.43 -15.64 -42.51
CA GLU A 57 -15.70 -15.06 -43.67
C GLU A 57 -14.20 -14.81 -43.39
N TRP A 58 -13.80 -14.89 -42.10
CA TRP A 58 -12.44 -14.63 -41.66
C TRP A 58 -11.69 -15.88 -41.16
N ILE A 59 -12.28 -17.06 -41.30
CA ILE A 59 -11.67 -18.30 -40.81
C ILE A 59 -10.37 -18.60 -41.58
N ASP A 60 -10.36 -18.48 -42.90
CA ASP A 60 -9.16 -18.73 -43.71
C ASP A 60 -8.03 -17.76 -43.35
N TYR A 61 -8.36 -16.48 -43.17
CA TYR A 61 -7.39 -15.49 -42.73
C TYR A 61 -6.86 -15.83 -41.32
N LEU A 62 -7.72 -16.22 -40.40
CA LEU A 62 -7.28 -16.61 -39.05
C LEU A 62 -6.36 -17.84 -39.14
N ASN A 63 -6.70 -18.88 -39.90
CA ASN A 63 -5.85 -20.06 -40.03
C ASN A 63 -4.46 -19.70 -40.61
N TYR A 64 -4.39 -18.83 -41.58
CA TYR A 64 -3.12 -18.30 -42.06
C TYR A 64 -2.32 -17.59 -40.95
N GLN A 65 -2.96 -16.79 -40.11
CA GLN A 65 -2.30 -16.11 -39.01
C GLN A 65 -1.85 -17.11 -37.90
N LEU A 66 -2.65 -18.13 -37.62
CA LEU A 66 -2.30 -19.18 -36.64
C LEU A 66 -1.03 -19.93 -37.07
N GLU A 67 -0.93 -20.28 -38.37
CA GLU A 67 0.28 -20.89 -38.93
C GLU A 67 1.48 -19.95 -38.85
N LYS A 68 1.30 -18.70 -39.28
CA LYS A 68 2.34 -17.66 -39.28
C LYS A 68 2.94 -17.43 -37.89
N TYR A 69 2.13 -17.49 -36.82
CA TYR A 69 2.56 -17.25 -35.46
C TYR A 69 2.77 -18.52 -34.63
N GLY A 70 2.70 -19.71 -35.25
CA GLY A 70 3.03 -20.99 -34.59
C GLY A 70 2.04 -21.38 -33.48
N MET A 71 0.74 -21.15 -33.67
CA MET A 71 -0.30 -21.43 -32.66
C MET A 71 -0.68 -22.91 -32.66
N THR A 72 0.21 -23.78 -32.21
CA THR A 72 0.09 -25.25 -32.27
C THR A 72 -0.97 -25.86 -31.34
N LYS A 73 -1.34 -25.15 -30.24
CA LYS A 73 -2.40 -25.60 -29.32
C LYS A 73 -3.80 -25.34 -29.85
N VAL A 74 -3.98 -24.52 -30.89
CA VAL A 74 -5.28 -24.31 -31.54
C VAL A 74 -5.64 -25.55 -32.33
N LYS A 75 -6.67 -26.30 -31.87
CA LYS A 75 -7.12 -27.55 -32.45
C LYS A 75 -8.14 -27.37 -33.56
N SER A 76 -9.04 -26.42 -33.38
CA SER A 76 -10.02 -26.12 -34.43
C SER A 76 -10.45 -24.64 -34.40
N VAL A 77 -10.88 -24.15 -35.58
CA VAL A 77 -11.53 -22.87 -35.76
C VAL A 77 -12.90 -23.11 -36.37
N VAL A 78 -13.97 -22.72 -35.66
CA VAL A 78 -15.34 -22.93 -36.09
C VAL A 78 -16.09 -21.61 -36.27
N PRO A 79 -17.09 -21.55 -37.17
CA PRO A 79 -17.89 -20.35 -37.35
C PRO A 79 -18.74 -20.03 -36.12
N GLY A 80 -18.87 -18.72 -35.79
CA GLY A 80 -19.69 -18.22 -34.70
C GLY A 80 -21.18 -18.30 -35.00
N GLY A 81 -21.99 -18.20 -33.94
CA GLY A 81 -23.43 -18.14 -34.00
C GLY A 81 -23.98 -16.72 -34.11
N ALA A 82 -25.32 -16.60 -34.03
CA ALA A 82 -26.02 -15.31 -34.14
C ALA A 82 -25.72 -14.37 -32.98
N THR A 83 -25.44 -14.90 -31.78
CA THR A 83 -25.15 -14.16 -30.56
C THR A 83 -23.78 -14.53 -29.99
N GLY A 84 -23.32 -13.77 -29.00
CA GLY A 84 -22.10 -14.11 -28.24
C GLY A 84 -22.24 -15.45 -27.53
N GLN A 85 -23.40 -15.73 -26.94
CA GLN A 85 -23.69 -16.97 -26.23
C GLN A 85 -23.79 -18.16 -27.19
N ASP A 86 -24.38 -17.97 -28.38
CA ASP A 86 -24.36 -19.02 -29.42
C ASP A 86 -22.92 -19.37 -29.82
N SER A 87 -22.09 -18.35 -29.99
CA SER A 87 -20.66 -18.54 -30.32
C SER A 87 -19.94 -19.32 -29.22
N ILE A 88 -20.17 -18.97 -27.93
CA ILE A 88 -19.60 -19.71 -26.80
C ILE A 88 -20.09 -21.18 -26.84
N TYR A 89 -21.39 -21.40 -26.97
CA TYR A 89 -21.96 -22.74 -27.02
C TYR A 89 -21.40 -23.60 -28.16
N ILE A 90 -21.25 -23.04 -29.37
CA ILE A 90 -20.63 -23.73 -30.50
C ILE A 90 -19.17 -24.12 -30.17
N GLY A 91 -18.41 -23.25 -29.58
CA GLY A 91 -17.02 -23.53 -29.14
C GLY A 91 -16.96 -24.63 -28.07
N LEU A 92 -17.87 -24.61 -27.11
CA LEU A 92 -18.00 -25.66 -26.08
C LEU A 92 -18.36 -27.02 -26.69
N LYS A 93 -19.31 -27.07 -27.64
CA LYS A 93 -19.67 -28.29 -28.37
C LYS A 93 -18.53 -28.79 -29.26
N GLU A 94 -17.70 -27.93 -29.78
CA GLU A 94 -16.50 -28.34 -30.50
C GLU A 94 -15.46 -28.96 -29.54
N ALA A 95 -15.24 -28.35 -28.38
CA ALA A 95 -14.35 -28.90 -27.36
C ALA A 95 -14.84 -30.24 -26.80
N GLU A 96 -16.16 -30.43 -26.65
CA GLU A 96 -16.80 -31.70 -26.19
C GLU A 96 -16.41 -32.90 -27.06
N LYS A 97 -16.12 -32.70 -28.33
CA LYS A 97 -15.70 -33.81 -29.25
C LYS A 97 -14.34 -34.41 -28.86
N HIS A 98 -13.53 -33.68 -28.12
CA HIS A 98 -12.14 -34.01 -27.81
C HIS A 98 -11.83 -34.05 -26.30
N CYS A 99 -12.77 -33.61 -25.47
CA CYS A 99 -12.64 -33.47 -24.03
C CYS A 99 -13.72 -34.23 -23.27
N SER A 100 -13.42 -34.55 -22.01
CA SER A 100 -14.39 -35.18 -21.10
C SER A 100 -15.22 -34.10 -20.38
N LYS A 101 -16.38 -34.52 -19.81
CA LYS A 101 -17.26 -33.61 -19.05
C LYS A 101 -16.59 -32.99 -17.82
N ASP A 102 -15.59 -33.68 -17.25
CA ASP A 102 -14.86 -33.23 -16.06
C ASP A 102 -13.66 -32.33 -16.39
N ASP A 103 -13.33 -32.18 -17.68
CA ASP A 103 -12.24 -31.29 -18.09
C ASP A 103 -12.60 -29.82 -17.85
N ILE A 104 -11.59 -28.99 -17.62
CA ILE A 104 -11.77 -27.57 -17.35
C ILE A 104 -11.73 -26.78 -18.65
N VAL A 105 -12.73 -25.93 -18.86
CA VAL A 105 -12.78 -25.00 -19.99
C VAL A 105 -12.76 -23.55 -19.49
N LEU A 106 -11.84 -22.76 -20.06
CA LEU A 106 -11.79 -21.32 -19.87
C LEU A 106 -12.45 -20.64 -21.08
N VAL A 107 -13.53 -19.92 -20.85
CA VAL A 107 -14.24 -19.12 -21.86
C VAL A 107 -13.65 -17.72 -21.86
N HIS A 108 -13.14 -17.27 -23.01
CA HIS A 108 -12.42 -16.00 -23.10
C HIS A 108 -12.74 -15.19 -24.36
N ASP A 109 -12.78 -13.87 -24.24
CA ASP A 109 -12.95 -12.94 -25.37
C ASP A 109 -11.69 -12.89 -26.25
N GLY A 110 -11.81 -13.11 -27.56
CA GLY A 110 -10.70 -12.98 -28.51
C GLY A 110 -10.12 -11.56 -28.67
N VAL A 111 -10.74 -10.58 -28.07
CA VAL A 111 -10.35 -9.17 -28.05
C VAL A 111 -9.99 -8.66 -26.66
N ARG A 112 -9.46 -9.55 -25.82
CA ARG A 112 -8.99 -9.21 -24.48
C ARG A 112 -7.52 -9.63 -24.28
N PRO A 113 -6.59 -8.89 -24.92
CA PRO A 113 -5.17 -9.26 -25.00
C PRO A 113 -4.36 -8.94 -23.73
N PHE A 114 -4.99 -8.45 -22.67
CA PHE A 114 -4.33 -8.04 -21.42
C PHE A 114 -4.32 -9.12 -20.34
N ILE A 115 -4.75 -10.34 -20.66
CA ILE A 115 -4.73 -11.47 -19.73
C ILE A 115 -3.28 -11.82 -19.34
N THR A 116 -3.09 -12.32 -18.12
CA THR A 116 -1.78 -12.76 -17.61
C THR A 116 -1.76 -14.26 -17.35
N ALA A 117 -0.59 -14.88 -17.37
CA ALA A 117 -0.42 -16.30 -17.04
C ALA A 117 -0.93 -16.62 -15.63
N ASP A 118 -0.60 -15.79 -14.64
CA ASP A 118 -1.08 -15.93 -13.27
C ASP A 118 -2.62 -15.94 -13.18
N LEU A 119 -3.31 -15.09 -13.96
CA LEU A 119 -4.77 -15.08 -13.98
C LEU A 119 -5.36 -16.37 -14.60
N ILE A 120 -4.71 -16.95 -15.61
CA ILE A 120 -5.11 -18.24 -16.18
C ILE A 120 -4.96 -19.34 -15.11
N SER A 121 -3.81 -19.44 -14.44
CA SER A 121 -3.57 -20.43 -13.37
C SER A 121 -4.56 -20.29 -12.21
N ARG A 122 -4.85 -19.06 -11.76
CA ARG A 122 -5.85 -18.84 -10.70
C ARG A 122 -7.25 -19.32 -11.10
N ASN A 123 -7.71 -19.02 -12.31
CA ASN A 123 -9.00 -19.53 -12.80
C ASN A 123 -9.04 -21.05 -12.84
N ILE A 124 -7.95 -21.71 -13.24
CA ILE A 124 -7.86 -23.17 -13.25
C ILE A 124 -7.94 -23.72 -11.81
N SER A 125 -7.14 -23.17 -10.89
CA SER A 125 -7.08 -23.66 -9.51
C SER A 125 -8.41 -23.45 -8.77
N ASP A 126 -9.05 -22.29 -8.96
CA ASP A 126 -10.35 -21.97 -8.34
C ASP A 126 -11.47 -22.87 -8.93
N THR A 127 -11.43 -23.17 -10.24
CA THR A 127 -12.38 -24.11 -10.85
C THR A 127 -12.19 -25.54 -10.33
N ILE A 128 -10.96 -25.97 -10.06
CA ILE A 128 -10.70 -27.27 -9.43
C ILE A 128 -11.31 -27.31 -8.03
N ALA A 129 -11.13 -26.24 -7.26
CA ALA A 129 -11.56 -26.16 -5.86
C ALA A 129 -13.08 -25.94 -5.69
N HIS A 130 -13.70 -25.15 -6.56
CA HIS A 130 -15.06 -24.65 -6.38
C HIS A 130 -16.04 -25.03 -7.49
N GLY A 131 -15.60 -25.74 -8.55
CA GLY A 131 -16.41 -26.16 -9.70
C GLY A 131 -16.44 -25.16 -10.85
N ASN A 132 -16.33 -23.85 -10.55
CA ASN A 132 -16.24 -22.77 -11.54
C ASN A 132 -15.48 -21.57 -10.99
N SER A 133 -15.19 -20.61 -11.88
CA SER A 133 -14.44 -19.40 -11.54
C SER A 133 -14.86 -18.26 -12.47
N ILE A 134 -15.28 -17.14 -11.89
CA ILE A 134 -15.65 -15.92 -12.60
C ILE A 134 -14.62 -14.84 -12.28
N THR A 135 -13.79 -14.48 -13.24
CA THR A 135 -12.88 -13.37 -13.07
C THR A 135 -13.62 -12.06 -12.84
N CYS A 136 -13.26 -11.32 -11.79
CA CYS A 136 -13.89 -10.04 -11.50
C CYS A 136 -12.92 -9.05 -10.84
N THR A 137 -13.23 -7.76 -10.94
CA THR A 137 -12.52 -6.70 -10.22
C THR A 137 -13.50 -5.83 -9.47
N GLY A 138 -13.14 -5.36 -8.27
CA GLY A 138 -13.95 -4.41 -7.52
C GLY A 138 -14.17 -3.10 -8.30
N CYS A 139 -15.37 -2.53 -8.21
CA CYS A 139 -15.72 -1.29 -8.89
C CYS A 139 -15.01 -0.09 -8.27
N ASN A 140 -14.35 0.73 -9.09
CA ASN A 140 -13.69 1.96 -8.64
C ASN A 140 -14.60 3.18 -8.70
N GLU A 141 -15.57 3.17 -9.59
CA GLU A 141 -16.53 4.25 -9.80
C GLU A 141 -17.86 3.92 -9.12
N THR A 142 -18.68 4.92 -8.92
CA THR A 142 -20.03 4.72 -8.40
C THR A 142 -20.94 4.28 -9.54
N PHE A 143 -21.49 3.06 -9.42
CA PHE A 143 -22.51 2.58 -10.34
C PHE A 143 -23.87 3.18 -10.00
N ILE A 144 -24.61 3.52 -11.03
CA ILE A 144 -26.01 3.92 -10.94
C ILE A 144 -26.84 3.01 -11.85
N THR A 145 -28.06 2.70 -11.45
CA THR A 145 -29.03 2.00 -12.28
C THR A 145 -30.12 2.96 -12.72
N SER A 146 -30.56 2.82 -13.96
CA SER A 146 -31.64 3.61 -14.55
C SER A 146 -32.46 2.74 -15.51
N LYS A 147 -33.77 2.78 -15.38
CA LYS A 147 -34.68 2.06 -16.28
C LYS A 147 -35.02 2.85 -17.54
N ASP A 148 -34.97 4.17 -17.45
CA ASP A 148 -35.34 5.10 -18.51
C ASP A 148 -34.15 5.84 -19.13
N ALA A 149 -32.93 5.57 -18.65
CA ALA A 149 -31.69 6.29 -19.00
C ALA A 149 -31.70 7.81 -18.73
N LEU A 150 -32.65 8.30 -17.96
CA LEU A 150 -32.80 9.70 -17.60
C LEU A 150 -32.74 9.94 -16.10
N ASN A 151 -33.32 9.06 -15.31
CA ASN A 151 -33.40 9.15 -13.87
C ASN A 151 -32.59 8.04 -13.19
N VAL A 152 -32.07 8.34 -11.99
CA VAL A 152 -31.37 7.33 -11.18
C VAL A 152 -32.37 6.54 -10.37
N ASP A 153 -32.51 5.24 -10.64
CA ASP A 153 -33.39 4.33 -9.89
C ASP A 153 -32.68 3.75 -8.65
N GLY A 154 -31.35 3.62 -8.69
CA GLY A 154 -30.61 3.07 -7.58
C GLY A 154 -29.11 3.31 -7.67
N VAL A 155 -28.44 3.20 -6.52
CA VAL A 155 -26.99 3.26 -6.39
C VAL A 155 -26.52 2.01 -5.63
N PRO A 156 -26.04 0.97 -6.33
CA PRO A 156 -25.53 -0.25 -5.69
C PRO A 156 -24.39 0.05 -4.72
N VAL A 157 -24.29 -0.74 -3.66
CA VAL A 157 -23.22 -0.61 -2.68
C VAL A 157 -21.88 -0.95 -3.33
N ARG A 158 -20.99 0.03 -3.42
CA ARG A 158 -19.71 -0.07 -4.16
C ARG A 158 -18.85 -1.25 -3.73
N ARG A 159 -18.73 -1.53 -2.43
CA ARG A 159 -17.93 -2.65 -1.88
C ARG A 159 -18.50 -4.02 -2.23
N GLU A 160 -19.75 -4.10 -2.67
CA GLU A 160 -20.48 -5.32 -3.03
C GLU A 160 -20.66 -5.42 -4.56
N SER A 161 -20.08 -4.47 -5.31
CA SER A 161 -20.19 -4.37 -6.76
C SER A 161 -18.87 -4.74 -7.43
N PHE A 162 -18.93 -5.63 -8.42
CA PHE A 162 -17.77 -6.13 -9.14
C PHE A 162 -18.00 -6.06 -10.65
N ASN A 163 -16.94 -5.75 -11.40
CA ASN A 163 -16.93 -5.85 -12.85
C ASN A 163 -16.54 -7.28 -13.25
N ALA A 164 -17.43 -8.03 -13.88
CA ALA A 164 -17.11 -9.32 -14.45
C ALA A 164 -16.15 -9.17 -15.65
N GLN A 165 -15.16 -10.04 -15.71
CA GLN A 165 -14.15 -10.10 -16.77
C GLN A 165 -14.08 -11.53 -17.35
N ALA A 166 -13.22 -11.74 -18.33
CA ALA A 166 -12.81 -13.05 -18.80
C ALA A 166 -11.32 -13.29 -18.45
N PRO A 167 -10.90 -14.56 -18.27
CA PRO A 167 -11.65 -15.80 -18.53
C PRO A 167 -12.70 -16.06 -17.46
N GLN A 168 -13.73 -16.84 -17.84
CA GLN A 168 -14.66 -17.47 -16.93
C GLN A 168 -14.49 -18.99 -17.11
N ALA A 169 -14.22 -19.72 -16.05
CA ALA A 169 -13.83 -21.11 -16.14
C ALA A 169 -14.84 -22.05 -15.46
N PHE A 170 -15.04 -23.20 -16.06
CA PHE A 170 -16.07 -24.17 -15.66
C PHE A 170 -15.59 -25.61 -15.90
N ARG A 171 -16.28 -26.58 -15.30
CA ARG A 171 -16.25 -27.94 -15.81
C ARG A 171 -17.04 -27.99 -17.11
N LEU A 172 -16.47 -28.62 -18.13
CA LEU A 172 -17.04 -28.62 -19.51
C LEU A 172 -18.49 -29.13 -19.54
N GLY A 173 -18.77 -30.21 -18.84
CA GLY A 173 -20.12 -30.76 -18.79
C GLY A 173 -21.15 -29.83 -18.16
N GLU A 174 -20.77 -29.13 -17.10
CA GLU A 174 -21.66 -28.22 -16.36
C GLU A 174 -22.05 -26.99 -17.18
N ILE A 175 -21.09 -26.38 -17.88
CA ILE A 175 -21.40 -25.22 -18.71
C ILE A 175 -22.18 -25.58 -19.97
N ILE A 176 -21.92 -26.73 -20.57
CA ILE A 176 -22.73 -27.22 -21.69
C ILE A 176 -24.16 -27.46 -21.24
N GLU A 177 -24.37 -28.19 -20.13
CA GLU A 177 -25.71 -28.43 -19.58
C GLU A 177 -26.46 -27.13 -19.29
N ALA A 178 -25.77 -26.13 -18.72
CA ALA A 178 -26.36 -24.81 -18.46
C ALA A 178 -26.84 -24.14 -19.76
N HIS A 179 -26.03 -24.22 -20.84
CA HIS A 179 -26.43 -23.69 -22.14
C HIS A 179 -27.64 -24.48 -22.71
N GLU A 180 -27.66 -25.81 -22.64
CA GLU A 180 -28.76 -26.64 -23.14
C GLU A 180 -30.07 -26.35 -22.41
N GLN A 181 -30.02 -26.22 -21.08
CA GLN A 181 -31.19 -25.84 -20.28
C GLN A 181 -31.67 -24.42 -20.61
N MET A 182 -30.77 -23.46 -20.79
CA MET A 182 -31.14 -22.10 -21.17
C MET A 182 -31.77 -22.08 -22.56
N ARG A 183 -31.19 -22.74 -23.54
CA ARG A 183 -31.74 -22.81 -24.93
C ARG A 183 -33.11 -23.42 -25.01
N ALA A 184 -33.47 -24.32 -24.11
CA ALA A 184 -34.80 -24.89 -24.04
C ALA A 184 -35.89 -23.88 -23.66
N VAL A 185 -35.55 -22.83 -22.90
CA VAL A 185 -36.50 -21.81 -22.40
C VAL A 185 -36.27 -20.42 -22.98
N ASN A 186 -35.05 -20.13 -23.43
CA ASN A 186 -34.63 -18.84 -24.01
C ASN A 186 -33.64 -19.10 -25.16
N PRO A 187 -34.09 -19.56 -26.32
CA PRO A 187 -33.22 -19.95 -27.43
C PRO A 187 -32.38 -18.80 -28.01
N ASP A 188 -32.85 -17.56 -27.87
CA ASP A 188 -32.19 -16.37 -28.38
C ASP A 188 -31.27 -15.73 -27.35
N TYR A 189 -31.11 -16.31 -26.14
CA TYR A 189 -30.31 -15.80 -25.04
C TYR A 189 -30.61 -14.35 -24.66
N ILE A 190 -31.89 -13.94 -24.66
CA ILE A 190 -32.32 -12.60 -24.27
C ILE A 190 -31.83 -12.34 -22.84
N ASP A 191 -31.16 -11.19 -22.62
CA ASP A 191 -30.54 -10.75 -21.35
C ASP A 191 -29.42 -11.64 -20.79
N VAL A 192 -28.99 -12.67 -21.53
CA VAL A 192 -27.82 -13.49 -21.13
C VAL A 192 -26.54 -12.88 -21.70
N ILE A 193 -25.86 -12.04 -20.91
CA ILE A 193 -24.72 -11.25 -21.37
C ILE A 193 -23.43 -12.09 -21.42
N ASP A 194 -23.19 -12.93 -20.40
CA ASP A 194 -22.02 -13.78 -20.24
C ASP A 194 -22.35 -15.09 -19.53
N SER A 195 -21.35 -15.95 -19.31
CA SER A 195 -21.55 -17.23 -18.64
C SER A 195 -21.89 -17.08 -17.14
N CYS A 196 -21.44 -15.99 -16.49
CA CYS A 196 -21.86 -15.67 -15.12
C CYS A 196 -23.37 -15.39 -15.07
N THR A 197 -23.89 -14.58 -16.00
CA THR A 197 -25.32 -14.30 -16.11
C THR A 197 -26.11 -15.59 -16.36
N LEU A 198 -25.61 -16.48 -17.25
CA LEU A 198 -26.23 -17.79 -17.54
C LEU A 198 -26.39 -18.62 -16.27
N PHE A 199 -25.34 -18.75 -15.45
CA PHE A 199 -25.38 -19.52 -14.21
C PHE A 199 -26.30 -18.87 -13.17
N ASN A 200 -26.22 -17.55 -13.01
CA ASN A 200 -27.04 -16.80 -12.05
C ASN A 200 -28.54 -16.94 -12.35
N MET A 201 -28.95 -16.83 -13.62
CA MET A 201 -30.36 -17.00 -14.02
C MET A 201 -30.91 -18.42 -13.75
N GLN A 202 -30.03 -19.40 -13.62
CA GLN A 202 -30.40 -20.78 -13.27
C GLN A 202 -30.22 -21.09 -11.77
N GLY A 203 -29.87 -20.07 -10.95
CA GLY A 203 -29.62 -20.25 -9.52
C GLY A 203 -28.39 -21.12 -9.21
N ARG A 204 -27.48 -21.28 -10.17
CA ARG A 204 -26.22 -22.00 -9.97
C ARG A 204 -25.20 -21.09 -9.27
N PRO A 205 -24.55 -21.58 -8.20
CA PRO A 205 -23.54 -20.79 -7.50
C PRO A 205 -22.31 -20.54 -8.38
N THR A 206 -21.70 -19.34 -8.26
CA THR A 206 -20.47 -18.97 -8.96
C THR A 206 -19.42 -18.47 -7.98
N TYR A 207 -18.15 -18.84 -8.19
CA TYR A 207 -17.03 -18.41 -7.37
C TYR A 207 -16.32 -17.24 -8.03
N LEU A 208 -15.98 -16.18 -7.24
CA LEU A 208 -15.30 -14.99 -7.73
C LEU A 208 -13.79 -15.15 -7.64
N THR A 209 -13.11 -15.05 -8.76
CA THR A 209 -11.64 -15.00 -8.86
C THR A 209 -11.17 -13.57 -9.06
N GLU A 210 -10.22 -13.10 -8.25
CA GLU A 210 -9.69 -11.75 -8.36
C GLU A 210 -8.99 -11.55 -9.72
N GLY A 211 -9.51 -10.60 -10.49
CA GLY A 211 -9.00 -10.21 -11.80
C GLY A 211 -7.91 -9.14 -11.73
N VAL A 212 -7.45 -8.73 -12.90
CA VAL A 212 -6.45 -7.67 -13.05
C VAL A 212 -7.12 -6.42 -13.65
N ARG A 213 -6.92 -5.26 -13.02
CA ARG A 213 -7.54 -3.99 -13.48
C ARG A 213 -7.24 -3.65 -14.95
N GLY A 214 -6.07 -4.05 -15.45
CA GLY A 214 -5.67 -3.85 -16.84
C GLY A 214 -6.29 -4.85 -17.84
N ASN A 215 -7.00 -5.89 -17.39
CA ASN A 215 -7.60 -6.91 -18.25
C ASN A 215 -8.89 -6.40 -18.92
N THR A 216 -8.77 -5.37 -19.74
CA THR A 216 -9.88 -4.72 -20.43
C THR A 216 -10.16 -5.34 -21.78
N LYS A 217 -11.43 -5.28 -22.22
CA LYS A 217 -11.89 -5.75 -23.54
C LYS A 217 -11.77 -4.63 -24.54
N ILE A 218 -11.13 -4.85 -25.68
CA ILE A 218 -11.10 -3.89 -26.78
C ILE A 218 -12.50 -3.79 -27.40
N THR A 219 -13.14 -2.65 -27.23
CA THR A 219 -14.51 -2.39 -27.68
C THR A 219 -14.62 -1.14 -28.54
N ASN A 220 -13.79 -0.13 -28.29
CA ASN A 220 -13.77 1.15 -28.96
C ASN A 220 -12.38 1.45 -29.54
N PRO A 221 -12.26 2.39 -30.50
CA PRO A 221 -10.97 2.75 -31.10
C PRO A 221 -9.91 3.17 -30.08
N VAL A 222 -10.31 3.87 -29.02
CA VAL A 222 -9.39 4.33 -27.96
C VAL A 222 -8.73 3.16 -27.23
N ASP A 223 -9.39 2.00 -27.14
CA ASP A 223 -8.85 0.82 -26.48
C ASP A 223 -7.61 0.26 -27.18
N ILE A 224 -7.49 0.47 -28.51
CA ILE A 224 -6.29 0.11 -29.30
C ILE A 224 -5.08 0.96 -28.88
N TYR A 225 -5.27 2.26 -28.66
CA TYR A 225 -4.20 3.14 -28.21
C TYR A 225 -3.77 2.79 -26.77
N ILE A 226 -4.73 2.44 -25.92
CA ILE A 226 -4.44 1.93 -24.57
C ILE A 226 -3.63 0.63 -24.65
N PHE A 227 -3.97 -0.27 -25.57
CA PHE A 227 -3.22 -1.51 -25.79
C PHE A 227 -1.80 -1.25 -26.29
N GLN A 228 -1.61 -0.33 -27.24
CA GLN A 228 -0.27 0.07 -27.70
C GLN A 228 0.58 0.65 -26.57
N ALA A 229 0.01 1.57 -25.78
CA ALA A 229 0.70 2.18 -24.63
C ALA A 229 1.08 1.11 -23.59
N TRP A 230 0.18 0.18 -23.27
CA TRP A 230 0.45 -0.91 -22.33
C TRP A 230 1.54 -1.86 -22.83
N LYS A 231 1.55 -2.17 -24.13
CA LYS A 231 2.57 -3.00 -24.77
C LYS A 231 3.96 -2.35 -24.68
N GLN A 232 4.04 -1.05 -24.96
CA GLN A 232 5.28 -0.28 -24.83
C GLN A 232 5.77 -0.26 -23.37
N PHE A 233 4.86 -0.07 -22.41
CA PHE A 233 5.17 -0.16 -20.98
C PHE A 233 5.77 -1.52 -20.62
N LYS A 234 5.18 -2.63 -21.09
CA LYS A 234 5.70 -3.99 -20.82
C LYS A 234 7.06 -4.28 -21.47
N GLN A 235 7.31 -3.72 -22.66
CA GLN A 235 8.56 -3.95 -23.39
C GLN A 235 9.75 -3.14 -22.83
N ASN A 236 9.49 -1.92 -22.39
CA ASN A 236 10.54 -0.99 -22.00
C ASN A 236 10.77 -0.95 -20.48
N GLY A 237 9.90 -1.57 -19.67
CA GLY A 237 9.99 -1.56 -18.20
C GLY A 237 9.81 -0.19 -17.55
N GLU A 238 9.63 0.85 -18.36
CA GLU A 238 9.41 2.23 -17.93
C GLU A 238 8.03 2.71 -18.34
N ALA A 239 7.40 3.50 -17.45
CA ALA A 239 6.17 4.15 -17.79
C ALA A 239 6.40 5.12 -18.96
N VAL A 240 5.62 4.97 -20.04
CA VAL A 240 5.47 5.98 -21.10
C VAL A 240 4.72 7.24 -20.57
N ILE A 241 4.50 7.31 -19.29
CA ILE A 241 4.17 8.57 -18.62
C ILE A 241 5.47 9.36 -18.69
N GLY A 242 5.58 10.24 -19.68
CA GLY A 242 6.65 11.21 -19.74
C GLY A 242 6.61 12.03 -18.45
N ILE A 243 7.35 11.57 -17.45
CA ILE A 243 7.79 12.48 -16.39
C ILE A 243 8.66 13.45 -17.15
N PRO A 244 8.27 14.75 -17.27
CA PRO A 244 9.09 15.69 -17.99
C PRO A 244 10.49 15.63 -17.40
N ASP A 245 11.51 15.46 -18.22
CA ASP A 245 12.90 15.63 -17.80
C ASP A 245 13.06 17.10 -17.41
N LEU A 246 12.85 17.36 -16.12
CA LEU A 246 12.96 18.70 -15.55
C LEU A 246 14.42 19.14 -15.40
N LYS A 247 15.39 18.28 -15.73
CA LYS A 247 16.82 18.55 -15.66
C LYS A 247 17.20 19.77 -16.50
N GLU A 248 16.75 19.81 -17.74
CA GLU A 248 16.98 20.93 -18.66
C GLU A 248 16.27 22.21 -18.17
N TYR A 249 15.05 22.09 -17.66
CA TYR A 249 14.27 23.19 -17.06
C TYR A 249 14.94 23.77 -15.82
N TYR A 250 15.47 22.92 -14.92
CA TYR A 250 16.13 23.36 -13.69
C TYR A 250 17.50 23.96 -13.98
N THR A 251 18.28 23.37 -14.89
CA THR A 251 19.58 23.89 -15.33
C THR A 251 19.44 25.26 -15.97
N ALA A 252 18.46 25.47 -16.85
CA ALA A 252 18.19 26.75 -17.50
C ALA A 252 17.78 27.87 -16.50
N ARG A 253 17.35 27.51 -15.30
CA ARG A 253 16.97 28.44 -14.23
C ARG A 253 17.97 28.53 -13.07
N GLY A 254 19.13 27.90 -13.18
CA GLY A 254 20.14 27.87 -12.14
C GLY A 254 19.71 27.10 -10.88
N LEU A 255 18.73 26.17 -11.02
CA LEU A 255 18.28 25.29 -9.96
C LEU A 255 19.08 23.99 -10.02
N THR A 256 19.35 23.36 -8.87
CA THR A 256 20.02 22.05 -8.80
C THR A 256 19.16 20.94 -9.43
N GLU A 257 19.77 19.85 -9.88
CA GLU A 257 19.11 18.71 -10.56
C GLU A 257 17.88 18.15 -9.81
N SER A 258 17.84 18.25 -8.49
CA SER A 258 16.68 17.83 -7.70
C SER A 258 15.56 18.87 -7.66
N GLY A 259 15.79 20.13 -8.04
CA GLY A 259 14.81 21.23 -8.00
C GLY A 259 14.07 21.42 -6.67
N LYS A 260 14.26 20.52 -5.73
CA LYS A 260 13.63 20.48 -4.44
C LYS A 260 14.67 20.75 -3.37
N LYS A 261 14.62 21.94 -2.81
CA LYS A 261 15.37 22.23 -1.58
C LYS A 261 14.73 21.45 -0.44
N VAL A 262 15.55 20.87 0.42
CA VAL A 262 15.10 20.38 1.73
C VAL A 262 14.28 21.49 2.38
N ASN A 263 13.11 21.14 2.93
CA ASN A 263 12.27 22.13 3.60
C ASN A 263 13.11 22.87 4.66
N PRO A 264 13.11 24.22 4.70
CA PRO A 264 13.97 25.01 5.58
C PRO A 264 13.80 24.66 7.06
N ILE A 265 12.61 24.26 7.49
CA ILE A 265 12.33 23.87 8.87
C ILE A 265 13.01 22.54 9.19
N ILE A 266 12.89 21.53 8.31
CA ILE A 266 13.62 20.25 8.48
C ILE A 266 15.12 20.51 8.48
N GLN A 267 15.62 21.35 7.57
CA GLN A 267 17.04 21.67 7.50
C GLN A 267 17.54 22.34 8.78
N SER A 268 16.78 23.30 9.31
CA SER A 268 17.07 23.97 10.57
C SER A 268 17.03 23.00 11.77
N ASP A 269 16.02 22.14 11.82
CA ASP A 269 15.89 21.14 12.88
C ASP A 269 17.05 20.14 12.86
N MET A 270 17.43 19.63 11.67
CA MET A 270 18.56 18.70 11.54
C MET A 270 19.90 19.40 11.84
N ALA A 271 20.08 20.65 11.42
CA ALA A 271 21.27 21.43 11.76
C ALA A 271 21.45 21.55 13.29
N GLN A 272 20.36 21.81 14.01
CA GLN A 272 20.38 21.87 15.47
C GLN A 272 20.73 20.52 16.11
N VAL A 273 20.14 19.42 15.62
CA VAL A 273 20.46 18.06 16.11
C VAL A 273 21.92 17.71 15.84
N ILE A 274 22.49 18.13 14.68
CA ILE A 274 23.91 17.89 14.35
C ILE A 274 24.81 18.68 15.28
N GLU A 275 24.51 19.94 15.56
CA GLU A 275 25.29 20.76 16.51
C GLU A 275 25.30 20.19 17.93
N ASP A 276 24.19 19.59 18.32
CA ASP A 276 24.01 18.97 19.63
C ASP A 276 24.57 17.55 19.71
N CYS A 277 24.85 16.91 18.56
CA CYS A 277 25.30 15.53 18.50
C CYS A 277 26.76 15.40 18.93
N ARG A 278 26.98 14.82 20.11
CA ARG A 278 28.32 14.64 20.72
C ARG A 278 29.10 13.44 20.19
N HIS A 279 28.49 12.65 19.27
CA HIS A 279 28.96 11.30 18.93
C HIS A 279 29.14 11.09 17.42
N ILE A 280 29.38 12.16 16.67
CA ILE A 280 29.52 12.13 15.21
C ILE A 280 30.59 11.13 14.78
N GLU A 281 31.71 11.06 15.49
CA GLU A 281 32.83 10.17 15.15
C GLU A 281 32.44 8.66 15.24
N ALA A 282 31.54 8.30 16.16
CA ALA A 282 31.05 6.93 16.28
C ALA A 282 30.13 6.51 15.12
N LEU A 283 29.58 7.49 14.40
CA LEU A 283 28.67 7.29 13.27
C LEU A 283 29.40 7.26 11.92
N ARG A 284 30.66 7.67 11.83
CA ARG A 284 31.43 7.70 10.56
C ARG A 284 31.53 6.32 9.93
N ASN A 285 31.29 6.26 8.61
CA ASN A 285 31.37 5.07 7.78
C ASN A 285 30.47 3.92 8.28
N GLN A 286 29.38 4.22 9.00
CA GLN A 286 28.44 3.22 9.46
C GLN A 286 27.36 2.97 8.42
N THR A 287 26.89 1.72 8.34
CA THR A 287 25.70 1.34 7.57
C THR A 287 24.52 1.14 8.52
N ILE A 288 23.46 1.90 8.32
CA ILE A 288 22.31 1.93 9.22
C ILE A 288 21.05 1.49 8.45
N LEU A 289 20.46 0.39 8.87
CA LEU A 289 19.16 -0.06 8.35
C LEU A 289 18.04 0.61 9.14
N ILE A 290 17.14 1.29 8.42
CA ILE A 290 15.95 1.93 8.99
C ILE A 290 14.71 1.28 8.39
N THR A 291 13.97 0.50 9.17
CA THR A 291 12.72 -0.09 8.71
C THR A 291 11.55 0.87 8.92
N GLY A 292 10.55 0.83 8.03
CA GLY A 292 9.46 1.79 8.08
C GLY A 292 9.91 3.23 7.83
N ALA A 293 10.91 3.41 6.97
CA ALA A 293 11.66 4.65 6.77
C ALA A 293 10.81 5.88 6.39
N THR A 294 9.58 5.71 5.90
CA THR A 294 8.66 6.82 5.58
C THR A 294 7.80 7.28 6.75
N GLY A 295 7.87 6.63 7.93
CA GLY A 295 7.18 7.04 9.16
C GLY A 295 7.81 8.31 9.77
N LEU A 296 7.06 9.04 10.62
CA LEU A 296 7.50 10.33 11.18
C LEU A 296 8.93 10.31 11.76
N ILE A 297 9.17 9.45 12.74
CA ILE A 297 10.46 9.38 13.44
C ILE A 297 11.55 8.85 12.50
N ALA A 298 11.26 7.72 11.82
CA ALA A 298 12.20 7.06 10.93
C ALA A 298 12.66 7.98 9.78
N LYS A 299 11.73 8.72 9.16
CA LYS A 299 12.01 9.68 8.10
C LYS A 299 12.93 10.81 8.57
N ASN A 300 12.67 11.39 9.74
CA ASN A 300 13.51 12.44 10.29
C ASN A 300 14.91 11.90 10.67
N LEU A 301 15.01 10.62 11.07
CA LEU A 301 16.31 9.99 11.29
C LEU A 301 17.07 9.78 9.95
N VAL A 302 16.40 9.45 8.86
CA VAL A 302 17.01 9.44 7.51
C VAL A 302 17.52 10.84 7.14
N TYR A 303 16.69 11.87 7.31
CA TYR A 303 17.11 13.26 7.06
C TYR A 303 18.34 13.65 7.89
N PHE A 304 18.37 13.29 9.16
CA PHE A 304 19.52 13.55 10.02
C PHE A 304 20.81 12.97 9.42
N PHE A 305 20.83 11.69 9.06
CA PHE A 305 22.06 11.07 8.55
C PHE A 305 22.51 11.65 7.20
N LEU A 306 21.57 11.98 6.31
CA LEU A 306 21.91 12.57 5.02
C LEU A 306 22.41 14.01 5.17
N GLU A 307 21.82 14.82 6.06
CA GLU A 307 22.33 16.16 6.37
C GLU A 307 23.66 16.12 7.15
N LEU A 308 23.83 15.12 8.02
CA LEU A 308 25.12 14.87 8.70
C LEU A 308 26.22 14.56 7.69
N ASN A 309 25.94 13.73 6.68
CA ASN A 309 26.92 13.45 5.61
C ASN A 309 27.32 14.72 4.87
N LYS A 310 26.37 15.60 4.53
CA LYS A 310 26.64 16.87 3.85
C LYS A 310 27.46 17.84 4.69
N LYS A 311 27.15 17.94 5.99
CA LYS A 311 27.78 18.90 6.89
C LYS A 311 29.15 18.43 7.38
N GLU A 312 29.30 17.16 7.71
CA GLU A 312 30.44 16.59 8.43
C GLU A 312 31.23 15.54 7.62
N ASN A 313 30.86 15.26 6.38
CA ASN A 313 31.48 14.24 5.52
C ASN A 313 31.61 12.88 6.24
N THR A 314 30.56 12.41 6.89
CA THR A 314 30.60 11.21 7.73
C THR A 314 30.48 9.92 6.95
N ASN A 315 29.99 9.95 5.72
CA ASN A 315 29.80 8.78 4.85
C ASN A 315 28.94 7.69 5.50
N VAL A 316 27.86 8.08 6.20
CA VAL A 316 26.88 7.16 6.76
C VAL A 316 26.00 6.63 5.64
N LYS A 317 25.95 5.31 5.46
CA LYS A 317 25.07 4.67 4.49
C LYS A 317 23.73 4.34 5.13
N VAL A 318 22.63 4.84 4.57
CA VAL A 318 21.28 4.63 5.04
C VAL A 318 20.56 3.63 4.15
N LEU A 319 20.20 2.48 4.70
CA LEU A 319 19.36 1.48 4.06
C LEU A 319 17.91 1.71 4.50
N ALA A 320 17.12 2.32 3.65
CA ALA A 320 15.72 2.65 3.93
C ALA A 320 14.80 1.49 3.47
N LEU A 321 14.36 0.64 4.40
CA LEU A 321 13.44 -0.45 4.10
C LEU A 321 12.00 0.07 4.06
N VAL A 322 11.36 -0.08 2.89
CA VAL A 322 10.04 0.46 2.58
C VAL A 322 9.20 -0.54 1.76
N ARG A 323 7.90 -0.57 1.98
CA ARG A 323 6.96 -1.40 1.20
C ARG A 323 6.47 -0.71 -0.08
N ASN A 324 6.54 0.62 -0.11
CA ASN A 324 6.09 1.42 -1.24
C ASN A 324 7.24 2.35 -1.69
N LEU A 325 7.94 1.91 -2.73
CA LEU A 325 9.09 2.61 -3.27
C LEU A 325 8.72 3.97 -3.85
N ASP A 326 7.56 4.10 -4.50
CA ASP A 326 7.11 5.37 -5.09
C ASP A 326 6.80 6.41 -4.01
N LYS A 327 6.18 5.98 -2.89
CA LYS A 327 5.99 6.86 -1.72
C LYS A 327 7.34 7.29 -1.16
N ALA A 328 8.29 6.36 -1.03
CA ALA A 328 9.61 6.66 -0.50
C ALA A 328 10.39 7.63 -1.39
N LYS A 329 10.42 7.43 -2.69
CA LYS A 329 11.05 8.35 -3.66
C LYS A 329 10.44 9.76 -3.59
N LYS A 330 9.12 9.87 -3.37
CA LYS A 330 8.47 11.18 -3.19
C LYS A 330 8.84 11.83 -1.85
N VAL A 331 8.94 11.05 -0.78
CA VAL A 331 9.29 11.55 0.58
C VAL A 331 10.73 12.06 0.62
N PHE A 332 11.65 11.39 -0.08
CA PHE A 332 13.09 11.70 -0.08
C PHE A 332 13.56 12.28 -1.42
N ALA A 333 12.66 12.92 -2.18
CA ALA A 333 12.96 13.41 -3.51
C ALA A 333 14.10 14.44 -3.57
N GLU A 334 14.34 15.17 -2.47
CA GLU A 334 15.46 16.11 -2.31
C GLU A 334 16.84 15.45 -2.16
N TYR A 335 16.86 14.14 -1.96
CA TYR A 335 18.08 13.31 -1.86
C TYR A 335 18.15 12.30 -3.02
N GLU A 336 17.42 12.54 -4.10
CA GLU A 336 17.49 11.69 -5.30
C GLU A 336 18.92 11.73 -5.86
N GLY A 337 19.49 10.55 -6.10
CA GLY A 337 20.89 10.43 -6.55
C GLY A 337 21.93 10.47 -5.43
N ASP A 338 21.56 10.61 -4.16
CA ASP A 338 22.50 10.49 -3.04
C ASP A 338 22.91 9.02 -2.87
N GLU A 339 24.19 8.72 -3.11
CA GLU A 339 24.76 7.35 -3.05
C GLU A 339 24.67 6.73 -1.65
N ASN A 340 24.50 7.56 -0.62
CA ASN A 340 24.33 7.11 0.75
C ASN A 340 22.88 6.75 1.12
N LEU A 341 21.90 6.99 0.25
CA LEU A 341 20.51 6.58 0.45
C LEU A 341 20.14 5.41 -0.45
N VAL A 342 19.99 4.23 0.12
CA VAL A 342 19.63 3.01 -0.59
C VAL A 342 18.24 2.55 -0.16
N PHE A 343 17.31 2.42 -1.10
CA PHE A 343 15.98 1.87 -0.82
C PHE A 343 15.96 0.35 -0.94
N LEU A 344 15.52 -0.32 0.13
CA LEU A 344 15.18 -1.74 0.12
C LEU A 344 13.66 -1.87 0.02
N ASN A 345 13.16 -2.24 -1.16
CA ASN A 345 11.72 -2.41 -1.38
C ASN A 345 11.26 -3.80 -0.95
N GLN A 346 11.07 -3.98 0.36
CA GLN A 346 10.73 -5.26 0.99
C GLN A 346 9.70 -5.06 2.10
N ASP A 347 8.91 -6.11 2.38
CA ASP A 347 8.05 -6.14 3.58
C ASP A 347 8.86 -6.69 4.75
N VAL A 348 8.81 -5.99 5.89
CA VAL A 348 9.49 -6.42 7.11
C VAL A 348 8.99 -7.77 7.64
N CYS A 349 7.77 -8.16 7.29
CA CYS A 349 7.18 -9.45 7.64
C CYS A 349 7.76 -10.63 6.84
N THR A 350 8.60 -10.38 5.84
CA THR A 350 9.39 -11.39 5.12
C THR A 350 10.86 -11.31 5.54
N PRO A 351 11.65 -12.39 5.38
CA PRO A 351 13.09 -12.34 5.62
C PRO A 351 13.73 -11.20 4.83
N ILE A 352 14.52 -10.37 5.53
CA ILE A 352 15.16 -9.20 4.92
C ILE A 352 16.43 -9.64 4.20
N ASP A 353 16.48 -9.40 2.90
CA ASP A 353 17.62 -9.74 2.05
C ASP A 353 18.50 -8.50 1.79
N TYR A 354 19.75 -8.58 2.23
CA TYR A 354 20.80 -7.60 1.96
C TYR A 354 22.19 -8.22 2.13
N GLU A 355 23.02 -8.21 1.11
CA GLU A 355 24.33 -8.86 1.14
C GLU A 355 25.41 -8.06 1.89
N GLY A 356 25.30 -6.74 1.97
CA GLY A 356 26.28 -5.87 2.61
C GLY A 356 26.33 -5.97 4.14
N THR A 357 27.24 -5.19 4.73
CA THR A 357 27.34 -5.03 6.19
C THR A 357 26.25 -4.11 6.71
N ILE A 358 25.80 -4.34 7.95
CA ILE A 358 24.89 -3.48 8.68
C ILE A 358 25.46 -3.30 10.08
N ASP A 359 25.70 -2.05 10.46
CA ASP A 359 26.25 -1.72 11.79
C ASP A 359 25.16 -1.49 12.82
N TYR A 360 24.12 -0.74 12.45
CA TYR A 360 22.99 -0.42 13.32
C TYR A 360 21.67 -0.70 12.61
N ILE A 361 20.66 -1.05 13.38
CA ILE A 361 19.28 -1.17 12.89
C ILE A 361 18.37 -0.29 13.73
N PHE A 362 17.59 0.58 13.08
CA PHE A 362 16.45 1.27 13.69
C PHE A 362 15.16 0.63 13.20
N HIS A 363 14.51 -0.17 14.06
CA HIS A 363 13.36 -0.98 13.67
C HIS A 363 12.04 -0.29 13.99
N ALA A 364 11.59 0.61 13.08
CA ALA A 364 10.37 1.41 13.24
C ALA A 364 9.19 0.96 12.33
N ALA A 365 9.29 -0.18 11.68
CA ALA A 365 8.17 -0.71 10.88
C ALA A 365 7.00 -1.09 11.79
N GLY A 366 5.84 -0.52 11.54
CA GLY A 366 4.60 -0.70 12.31
C GLY A 366 3.85 0.62 12.42
N SER A 367 2.52 0.58 12.36
CA SER A 367 1.69 1.78 12.51
C SER A 367 1.23 1.94 13.94
N ALA A 368 1.28 3.18 14.44
CA ALA A 368 0.74 3.59 15.74
C ALA A 368 -0.52 4.48 15.60
N SER A 369 -1.06 4.65 14.37
CA SER A 369 -2.24 5.49 14.16
C SER A 369 -3.51 4.82 14.68
N ALA A 370 -4.41 5.59 15.29
CA ALA A 370 -5.69 5.07 15.77
C ALA A 370 -6.54 4.50 14.61
N HIS A 371 -6.42 5.07 13.42
CA HIS A 371 -7.07 4.56 12.22
C HIS A 371 -6.56 3.16 11.85
N ALA A 372 -5.25 2.95 11.83
CA ALA A 372 -4.67 1.62 11.51
C ALA A 372 -5.02 0.57 12.57
N ILE A 373 -5.04 0.94 13.86
CA ILE A 373 -5.47 0.04 14.95
C ILE A 373 -6.91 -0.43 14.71
N LYS A 374 -7.79 0.44 14.24
CA LYS A 374 -9.19 0.10 13.95
C LYS A 374 -9.37 -0.70 12.65
N THR A 375 -8.60 -0.40 11.60
CA THR A 375 -8.84 -0.94 10.24
C THR A 375 -7.94 -2.10 9.86
N ASN A 376 -6.76 -2.25 10.50
CA ASN A 376 -5.80 -3.31 10.19
C ASN A 376 -5.05 -3.79 11.46
N PRO A 377 -5.75 -4.26 12.51
CA PRO A 377 -5.11 -4.71 13.75
C PRO A 377 -4.16 -5.89 13.55
N THR A 378 -4.51 -6.85 12.67
CA THR A 378 -3.66 -8.02 12.38
C THR A 378 -2.36 -7.63 11.71
N GLY A 379 -2.37 -6.70 10.77
CA GLY A 379 -1.15 -6.18 10.14
C GLY A 379 -0.23 -5.46 11.13
N ILE A 380 -0.78 -4.82 12.17
CA ILE A 380 0.02 -4.23 13.26
C ILE A 380 0.70 -5.33 14.07
N ILE A 381 -0.02 -6.39 14.44
CA ILE A 381 0.54 -7.54 15.15
C ILE A 381 1.65 -8.18 14.32
N GLN A 382 1.40 -8.45 13.04
CA GLN A 382 2.40 -9.06 12.13
C GLN A 382 3.68 -8.21 12.04
N ALA A 383 3.57 -6.90 11.83
CA ALA A 383 4.74 -6.03 11.74
C ALA A 383 5.55 -6.00 13.05
N ASN A 384 4.87 -5.94 14.20
CA ASN A 384 5.51 -5.90 15.51
C ASN A 384 6.06 -7.26 15.98
N THR A 385 5.60 -8.39 15.43
CA THR A 385 6.03 -9.74 15.83
C THR A 385 6.87 -10.41 14.75
N MET A 386 6.30 -10.78 13.60
CA MET A 386 7.03 -11.38 12.48
C MET A 386 8.13 -10.43 11.98
N GLY A 387 7.79 -9.14 11.82
CA GLY A 387 8.77 -8.12 11.43
C GLY A 387 9.93 -8.00 12.42
N THR A 388 9.63 -7.99 13.72
CA THR A 388 10.66 -7.98 14.76
C THR A 388 11.52 -9.24 14.72
N MET A 389 10.93 -10.42 14.49
CA MET A 389 11.67 -11.67 14.36
C MET A 389 12.66 -11.62 13.19
N ASN A 390 12.21 -11.17 12.01
CA ASN A 390 13.07 -11.07 10.84
C ASN A 390 14.22 -10.07 11.05
N VAL A 391 13.96 -8.95 11.72
CA VAL A 391 14.97 -7.95 12.06
C VAL A 391 16.00 -8.50 13.05
N LEU A 392 15.55 -9.22 14.07
CA LEU A 392 16.45 -9.85 15.06
C LEU A 392 17.28 -10.97 14.47
N GLU A 393 16.71 -11.75 13.56
CA GLU A 393 17.46 -12.78 12.83
C GLU A 393 18.49 -12.16 11.88
N LEU A 394 18.13 -11.10 11.15
CA LEU A 394 19.10 -10.33 10.36
C LEU A 394 20.22 -9.76 11.25
N ALA A 395 19.86 -9.17 12.39
CA ALA A 395 20.82 -8.62 13.33
C ALA A 395 21.81 -9.67 13.85
N ARG A 396 21.30 -10.88 14.14
CA ARG A 396 22.11 -12.02 14.56
C ARG A 396 23.08 -12.46 13.46
N VAL A 397 22.59 -12.63 12.23
CA VAL A 397 23.39 -13.10 11.09
C VAL A 397 24.44 -12.07 10.68
N LYS A 398 24.08 -10.79 10.69
CA LYS A 398 24.97 -9.67 10.32
C LYS A 398 25.89 -9.23 11.44
N ASN A 399 25.70 -9.74 12.66
CA ASN A 399 26.48 -9.37 13.84
C ASN A 399 26.50 -7.85 14.07
N VAL A 400 25.31 -7.24 14.05
CA VAL A 400 25.15 -5.78 14.17
C VAL A 400 25.64 -5.26 15.53
N LYS A 401 26.11 -4.04 15.57
CA LYS A 401 26.55 -3.36 16.79
C LYS A 401 25.41 -3.12 17.78
N LYS A 402 24.24 -2.76 17.26
CA LYS A 402 23.03 -2.56 18.08
C LYS A 402 21.76 -2.43 17.24
N VAL A 403 20.65 -2.94 17.77
CA VAL A 403 19.29 -2.68 17.27
C VAL A 403 18.58 -1.72 18.22
N ILE A 404 18.01 -0.65 17.68
CA ILE A 404 17.17 0.30 18.41
C ILE A 404 15.70 0.05 18.04
N PHE A 405 14.87 -0.19 19.05
CA PHE A 405 13.45 -0.44 18.85
C PHE A 405 12.61 0.69 19.46
N PRO A 406 11.94 1.51 18.65
CA PRO A 406 10.94 2.45 19.12
C PRO A 406 9.69 1.69 19.58
N SER A 407 9.62 1.48 20.89
CA SER A 407 8.45 1.00 21.58
C SER A 407 7.55 2.19 21.93
N THR A 408 6.61 2.00 22.83
CA THR A 408 5.59 2.99 23.16
C THR A 408 5.34 3.07 24.65
N ARG A 409 4.95 4.24 25.13
CA ARG A 409 4.43 4.37 26.51
C ARG A 409 3.20 3.50 26.76
N GLU A 410 2.44 3.13 25.73
CA GLU A 410 1.22 2.33 25.90
C GLU A 410 1.48 0.93 26.46
N ILE A 411 2.71 0.43 26.38
CA ILE A 411 3.09 -0.87 26.95
C ILE A 411 2.93 -0.90 28.47
N TYR A 412 2.96 0.26 29.14
CA TYR A 412 2.77 0.32 30.60
C TYR A 412 1.34 -0.05 31.02
N GLY A 413 0.34 0.20 30.17
CA GLY A 413 -1.06 -0.05 30.51
C GLY A 413 -1.52 0.81 31.69
N LYS A 414 -2.41 0.25 32.50
CA LYS A 414 -2.94 0.88 33.73
C LYS A 414 -1.99 0.59 34.91
N VAL A 415 -1.14 1.55 35.25
CA VAL A 415 -0.32 1.52 36.46
C VAL A 415 -1.07 2.20 37.58
N GLU A 416 -1.30 1.51 38.70
CA GLU A 416 -2.05 2.04 39.84
C GLU A 416 -1.10 2.60 40.91
N GLY A 417 -1.54 3.66 41.60
CA GLY A 417 -0.85 4.22 42.78
C GLY A 417 0.44 4.98 42.46
N LYS A 418 0.69 5.33 41.18
CA LYS A 418 1.85 6.13 40.80
C LYS A 418 1.45 7.34 39.93
N ASP A 419 2.15 8.44 40.16
CA ASP A 419 2.05 9.65 39.32
C ASP A 419 3.18 9.75 38.30
N LEU A 420 4.27 8.98 38.46
CA LEU A 420 5.44 8.93 37.60
C LEU A 420 5.82 7.48 37.30
N ILE A 421 5.97 7.11 36.05
CA ILE A 421 6.25 5.73 35.61
C ILE A 421 7.71 5.61 35.17
N SER A 422 8.46 4.73 35.81
CA SER A 422 9.82 4.35 35.43
C SER A 422 9.81 3.10 34.54
N GLU A 423 10.97 2.78 33.94
CA GLU A 423 11.11 1.65 33.00
C GLU A 423 10.88 0.28 33.64
N SER A 424 11.01 0.18 34.95
CA SER A 424 10.71 -1.04 35.73
C SER A 424 9.23 -1.25 36.05
N ASP A 425 8.39 -0.24 35.79
CA ASP A 425 6.97 -0.31 36.10
C ASP A 425 6.20 -1.03 35.00
N MET A 426 5.22 -1.86 35.43
CA MET A 426 4.30 -2.53 34.52
C MET A 426 2.90 -2.55 35.11
N GLY A 427 1.92 -2.19 34.30
CA GLY A 427 0.51 -2.23 34.65
C GLY A 427 -0.28 -3.21 33.80
N MET A 428 -1.57 -3.25 34.02
CA MET A 428 -2.48 -4.18 33.35
C MET A 428 -2.90 -3.63 31.96
N ILE A 429 -2.96 -4.53 31.00
CA ILE A 429 -3.61 -4.35 29.71
C ILE A 429 -4.58 -5.52 29.53
N ASP A 430 -5.80 -5.25 29.09
CA ASP A 430 -6.78 -6.29 28.74
C ASP A 430 -6.51 -6.78 27.31
N PRO A 431 -6.01 -8.01 27.07
CA PRO A 431 -5.73 -8.51 25.74
C PRO A 431 -7.01 -8.78 24.92
N MET A 432 -8.18 -8.80 25.56
CA MET A 432 -9.46 -9.00 24.87
C MET A 432 -10.07 -7.69 24.35
N ASP A 433 -9.56 -6.54 24.75
CA ASP A 433 -9.90 -5.28 24.10
C ASP A 433 -9.11 -5.16 22.78
N GLY A 434 -9.81 -5.17 21.65
CA GLY A 434 -9.21 -5.14 20.30
C GLY A 434 -8.30 -3.92 20.06
N ARG A 435 -8.48 -2.80 20.78
CA ARG A 435 -7.59 -1.65 20.74
C ARG A 435 -6.18 -1.98 21.25
N ASN A 436 -6.07 -2.94 22.15
CA ASN A 436 -4.81 -3.29 22.78
C ASN A 436 -3.90 -4.19 21.94
N CYS A 437 -4.30 -4.52 20.70
CA CYS A 437 -3.44 -5.21 19.72
C CYS A 437 -2.09 -4.52 19.52
N TYR A 438 -2.06 -3.19 19.57
CA TYR A 438 -0.84 -2.39 19.44
C TYR A 438 0.09 -2.49 20.67
N PRO A 439 -0.33 -2.12 21.89
CA PRO A 439 0.55 -2.22 23.06
C PRO A 439 0.95 -3.66 23.37
N GLU A 440 0.07 -4.66 23.22
CA GLU A 440 0.40 -6.06 23.48
C GLU A 440 1.42 -6.61 22.47
N SER A 441 1.28 -6.30 21.16
CA SER A 441 2.28 -6.70 20.17
C SER A 441 3.63 -6.00 20.40
N LYS A 442 3.65 -4.76 20.90
CA LYS A 442 4.88 -4.07 21.32
C LYS A 442 5.52 -4.70 22.55
N ARG A 443 4.73 -5.13 23.57
CA ARG A 443 5.24 -5.89 24.71
C ARG A 443 5.90 -7.20 24.27
N LEU A 444 5.24 -7.94 23.38
CA LEU A 444 5.80 -9.17 22.83
C LEU A 444 7.11 -8.91 22.09
N ALA A 445 7.18 -7.84 21.29
CA ALA A 445 8.42 -7.44 20.61
C ALA A 445 9.54 -7.15 21.61
N GLU A 446 9.30 -6.41 22.69
CA GLU A 446 10.31 -6.17 23.75
C GLU A 446 10.80 -7.50 24.37
N ALA A 447 9.90 -8.45 24.62
CA ALA A 447 10.26 -9.78 25.10
C ALA A 447 11.11 -10.57 24.09
N MET A 448 10.82 -10.45 22.80
CA MET A 448 11.62 -11.07 21.74
C MET A 448 13.04 -10.48 21.70
N PHE A 449 13.21 -9.16 21.81
CA PHE A 449 14.52 -8.51 21.92
C PHE A 449 15.32 -9.06 23.09
N ARG A 450 14.73 -9.16 24.28
CA ARG A 450 15.39 -9.73 25.46
C ARG A 450 15.75 -11.21 25.26
N SER A 451 14.87 -11.98 24.64
CA SER A 451 15.12 -13.40 24.36
C SER A 451 16.28 -13.60 23.39
N TYR A 452 16.35 -12.84 22.29
CA TYR A 452 17.47 -12.89 21.35
C TYR A 452 18.79 -12.41 21.95
N ASN A 453 18.75 -11.43 22.81
CA ASN A 453 19.95 -11.00 23.55
C ASN A 453 20.43 -12.09 24.50
N ASN A 454 19.55 -12.72 25.29
CA ASN A 454 19.93 -13.77 26.21
C ASN A 454 20.44 -15.03 25.51
N GLN A 455 19.84 -15.41 24.38
CA GLN A 455 20.16 -16.65 23.68
C GLN A 455 21.31 -16.52 22.68
N TYR A 456 21.38 -15.39 21.97
CA TYR A 456 22.28 -15.18 20.87
C TYR A 456 23.22 -13.97 21.04
N GLY A 457 23.09 -13.22 22.13
CA GLY A 457 23.92 -12.04 22.37
C GLY A 457 23.60 -10.84 21.48
N VAL A 458 22.45 -10.80 20.78
CA VAL A 458 22.08 -9.68 19.89
C VAL A 458 21.94 -8.39 20.71
N PRO A 459 22.78 -7.36 20.45
CA PRO A 459 22.73 -6.11 21.22
C PRO A 459 21.53 -5.28 20.84
N PHE A 460 20.83 -4.71 21.84
CA PHE A 460 19.65 -3.87 21.59
C PHE A 460 19.44 -2.82 22.67
N ASN A 461 18.65 -1.79 22.33
CA ASN A 461 17.99 -0.91 23.30
C ASN A 461 16.53 -0.64 22.87
N ILE A 462 15.69 -0.43 23.86
CA ILE A 462 14.27 -0.12 23.69
C ILE A 462 14.05 1.36 24.02
N LEU A 463 13.30 2.06 23.19
CA LEU A 463 12.85 3.42 23.44
C LEU A 463 11.34 3.46 23.61
N ARG A 464 10.85 3.68 24.81
CA ARG A 464 9.41 3.83 25.12
C ARG A 464 9.00 5.28 24.90
N ILE A 465 8.60 5.58 23.67
CA ILE A 465 8.38 6.94 23.19
C ILE A 465 6.96 7.40 23.52
N ALA A 466 6.82 8.68 23.92
CA ALA A 466 5.53 9.30 24.17
C ALA A 466 5.32 10.55 23.33
N HIS A 467 4.18 10.60 22.62
CA HIS A 467 3.59 11.76 21.95
C HIS A 467 4.55 12.61 21.08
N THR A 468 5.36 11.96 20.23
CA THR A 468 6.19 12.68 19.25
C THR A 468 5.32 13.32 18.17
N TYR A 469 5.64 14.59 17.86
CA TYR A 469 5.00 15.39 16.81
C TYR A 469 6.04 16.24 16.07
N GLY A 470 5.69 16.76 14.91
CA GLY A 470 6.57 17.66 14.16
C GLY A 470 6.41 17.56 12.65
N PRO A 471 7.32 18.20 11.89
CA PRO A 471 7.33 18.20 10.44
C PRO A 471 7.25 16.80 9.83
N GLY A 472 6.32 16.67 8.86
CA GLY A 472 6.13 15.42 8.14
C GLY A 472 5.27 14.38 8.84
N MET A 473 4.60 14.69 9.97
CA MET A 473 3.56 13.81 10.51
C MET A 473 2.40 13.66 9.53
N GLU A 474 1.68 12.55 9.59
CA GLU A 474 0.44 12.42 8.81
C GLU A 474 -0.68 13.20 9.51
N LEU A 475 -1.40 14.05 8.75
CA LEU A 475 -2.50 14.85 9.30
C LEU A 475 -3.86 14.17 9.05
N VAL A 476 -4.03 13.58 7.87
CA VAL A 476 -5.31 13.00 7.44
C VAL A 476 -5.40 11.53 7.87
N ASN A 477 -6.53 11.15 8.47
CA ASN A 477 -6.79 9.77 8.92
C ASN A 477 -5.79 9.19 9.94
N ASP A 478 -5.12 10.05 10.70
CA ASP A 478 -4.21 9.61 11.75
C ASP A 478 -4.97 9.28 13.06
N GLY A 479 -5.89 10.13 13.45
CA GLY A 479 -6.74 9.99 14.66
C GLY A 479 -6.02 10.30 15.96
N ARG A 480 -4.80 10.84 15.92
CA ARG A 480 -4.12 11.39 17.10
C ARG A 480 -4.44 12.86 17.27
N VAL A 481 -4.70 13.29 18.48
CA VAL A 481 -5.13 14.66 18.82
C VAL A 481 -4.23 15.76 18.21
N MET A 482 -2.91 15.56 18.20
CA MET A 482 -2.00 16.54 17.62
C MET A 482 -2.15 16.63 16.09
N ALA A 483 -2.44 15.52 15.41
CA ALA A 483 -2.67 15.53 13.97
C ALA A 483 -3.95 16.32 13.62
N ASP A 484 -5.03 16.09 14.39
CA ASP A 484 -6.29 16.81 14.21
C ASP A 484 -6.11 18.32 14.44
N PHE A 485 -5.33 18.71 15.46
CA PHE A 485 -5.02 20.12 15.74
C PHE A 485 -4.21 20.77 14.63
N MET A 486 -3.19 20.08 14.14
CA MET A 486 -2.37 20.58 13.03
C MET A 486 -3.19 20.68 11.74
N GLU A 487 -4.02 19.68 11.45
CA GLU A 487 -4.92 19.73 10.28
C GLU A 487 -5.87 20.94 10.35
N ALA A 488 -6.49 21.16 11.50
CA ALA A 488 -7.36 22.30 11.73
C ALA A 488 -6.62 23.63 11.51
N ALA A 489 -5.44 23.79 12.12
CA ALA A 489 -4.62 24.99 12.03
C ALA A 489 -4.17 25.29 10.59
N VAL A 490 -3.68 24.28 9.85
CA VAL A 490 -3.23 24.43 8.45
C VAL A 490 -4.39 24.79 7.51
N ASN A 491 -5.60 24.35 7.83
CA ASN A 491 -6.79 24.60 7.01
C ASN A 491 -7.67 25.75 7.53
N SER A 492 -7.21 26.49 8.55
CA SER A 492 -7.96 27.59 9.19
C SER A 492 -9.38 27.17 9.62
N LYS A 493 -9.48 25.97 10.24
CA LYS A 493 -10.71 25.40 10.78
C LYS A 493 -10.74 25.51 12.29
N ASP A 494 -11.93 25.54 12.88
CA ASP A 494 -12.10 25.45 14.33
C ASP A 494 -11.51 24.13 14.86
N ILE A 495 -10.93 24.19 16.06
CA ILE A 495 -10.43 23.00 16.75
C ILE A 495 -11.56 22.41 17.60
N ILE A 496 -11.91 21.16 17.30
CA ILE A 496 -13.03 20.46 17.96
C ILE A 496 -12.48 19.43 18.93
N LEU A 497 -12.77 19.57 20.23
CA LEU A 497 -12.44 18.59 21.24
C LEU A 497 -13.63 17.64 21.49
N ASN A 498 -13.35 16.34 21.40
CA ASN A 498 -14.34 15.30 21.70
C ASN A 498 -14.37 14.90 23.21
N SER A 499 -13.85 15.76 24.08
CA SER A 499 -13.83 15.61 25.55
C SER A 499 -13.72 16.99 26.20
N ASP A 500 -13.72 17.06 27.53
CA ASP A 500 -13.50 18.29 28.28
C ASP A 500 -12.08 18.89 28.13
N GLY A 501 -11.17 18.18 27.47
CA GLY A 501 -9.81 18.61 27.22
C GLY A 501 -8.91 18.70 28.46
N THR A 502 -9.34 18.18 29.62
CA THR A 502 -8.58 18.28 30.89
C THR A 502 -7.44 17.28 30.98
N ALA A 503 -7.40 16.28 30.11
CA ALA A 503 -6.32 15.30 30.08
C ALA A 503 -4.98 15.98 29.84
N ARG A 504 -4.00 15.73 30.72
CA ARG A 504 -2.63 16.24 30.56
C ARG A 504 -1.79 15.32 29.68
N ARG A 505 -0.97 15.91 28.83
CA ARG A 505 -0.03 15.20 27.95
C ARG A 505 1.28 15.98 27.84
N SER A 506 2.35 15.23 27.68
CA SER A 506 3.68 15.75 27.37
C SER A 506 3.97 15.45 25.90
N PHE A 507 4.28 16.47 25.13
CA PHE A 507 4.53 16.36 23.70
C PHE A 507 6.02 16.59 23.43
N CYS A 508 6.68 15.63 22.75
CA CYS A 508 8.09 15.72 22.39
C CYS A 508 8.22 16.09 20.91
N TYR A 509 8.89 17.19 20.63
CA TYR A 509 9.15 17.58 19.25
C TYR A 509 10.10 16.60 18.56
N VAL A 510 9.92 16.38 17.25
CA VAL A 510 10.61 15.30 16.54
C VAL A 510 12.13 15.43 16.57
N SER A 511 12.71 16.65 16.51
CA SER A 511 14.17 16.82 16.60
C SER A 511 14.72 16.40 17.96
N ASP A 512 14.01 16.68 19.06
CA ASP A 512 14.38 16.19 20.41
C ASP A 512 14.28 14.66 20.50
N THR A 513 13.26 14.09 19.84
CA THR A 513 13.16 12.63 19.74
C THR A 513 14.34 12.02 18.99
N ILE A 514 14.76 12.61 17.86
CA ILE A 514 15.95 12.16 17.10
C ILE A 514 17.21 12.26 17.95
N SER A 515 17.45 13.39 18.64
CA SER A 515 18.58 13.54 19.56
C SER A 515 18.62 12.42 20.61
N GLY A 516 17.50 12.09 21.25
CA GLY A 516 17.44 11.01 22.23
C GLY A 516 17.69 9.62 21.64
N ILE A 517 17.22 9.38 20.41
CA ILE A 517 17.51 8.13 19.68
C ILE A 517 19.02 7.98 19.46
N LEU A 518 19.70 9.05 19.05
CA LEU A 518 21.15 9.05 18.79
C LEU A 518 21.96 8.82 20.07
N ASP A 519 21.60 9.48 21.18
CA ASP A 519 22.26 9.28 22.46
C ASP A 519 22.11 7.83 22.93
N VAL A 520 20.92 7.23 22.84
CA VAL A 520 20.71 5.81 23.18
C VAL A 520 21.43 4.88 22.21
N MET A 521 21.42 5.18 20.91
CA MET A 521 22.10 4.36 19.90
C MET A 521 23.59 4.23 20.18
N VAL A 522 24.23 5.32 20.56
CA VAL A 522 25.70 5.35 20.72
C VAL A 522 26.14 5.09 22.16
N LEU A 523 25.51 5.69 23.15
CA LEU A 523 25.98 5.69 24.55
C LEU A 523 25.38 4.60 25.43
N ALA A 524 24.11 4.24 25.21
CA ALA A 524 23.41 3.37 26.14
C ALA A 524 24.05 1.99 26.21
N PRO A 525 24.23 1.39 27.40
CA PRO A 525 24.56 -0.01 27.50
C PRO A 525 23.47 -0.88 26.87
N SER A 526 23.90 -1.98 26.21
CA SER A 526 22.99 -2.90 25.57
C SER A 526 22.05 -3.61 26.56
N GLY A 527 20.84 -3.89 26.11
CA GLY A 527 19.87 -4.66 26.90
C GLY A 527 18.97 -3.79 27.77
N GLU A 528 18.95 -2.50 27.61
CA GLU A 528 18.21 -1.56 28.47
C GLU A 528 17.04 -0.89 27.72
N ALA A 529 16.00 -0.57 28.48
CA ALA A 529 14.88 0.27 28.03
C ALA A 529 15.02 1.69 28.57
N TYR A 530 14.55 2.67 27.81
CA TYR A 530 14.57 4.10 28.15
C TYR A 530 13.22 4.74 27.83
N ASN A 531 12.69 5.52 28.78
CA ASN A 531 11.56 6.41 28.51
C ASN A 531 12.07 7.63 27.72
N LEU A 532 11.41 7.96 26.62
CA LEU A 532 11.73 9.13 25.81
C LEU A 532 10.48 10.00 25.63
N ALA A 533 10.43 11.09 26.38
CA ALA A 533 9.32 12.06 26.43
C ALA A 533 9.81 13.42 26.90
N ASN A 534 9.22 14.51 26.41
CA ASN A 534 9.45 15.83 27.01
C ASN A 534 8.48 16.06 28.16
N GLU A 535 8.88 15.68 29.38
CA GLU A 535 8.05 15.82 30.60
C GLU A 535 8.24 17.18 31.31
N LYS A 536 8.92 18.14 30.68
CA LYS A 536 9.15 19.48 31.28
C LYS A 536 7.97 20.43 31.12
N GLU A 537 7.15 20.22 30.08
CA GLU A 537 6.03 21.11 29.74
C GLU A 537 4.72 20.31 29.56
N PRO A 538 4.22 19.56 30.58
CA PRO A 538 2.96 18.83 30.45
C PRO A 538 1.80 19.83 30.39
N GLN A 539 0.96 19.77 29.36
CA GLN A 539 -0.16 20.64 29.12
C GLN A 539 -1.50 19.90 29.08
N MET A 540 -2.58 20.56 29.47
CA MET A 540 -3.92 20.05 29.15
C MET A 540 -4.17 20.13 27.65
N ILE A 541 -4.90 19.17 27.12
CA ILE A 541 -5.22 19.13 25.68
C ILE A 541 -5.92 20.41 25.21
N ARG A 542 -6.86 20.95 26.02
CA ARG A 542 -7.53 22.23 25.72
C ARG A 542 -6.56 23.42 25.68
N ASP A 543 -5.53 23.41 26.54
CA ASP A 543 -4.56 24.50 26.60
C ASP A 543 -3.61 24.47 25.37
N VAL A 544 -3.29 23.25 24.88
CA VAL A 544 -2.56 23.08 23.63
C VAL A 544 -3.38 23.59 22.43
N ALA A 545 -4.67 23.26 22.38
CA ALA A 545 -5.58 23.77 21.35
C ALA A 545 -5.67 25.29 21.37
N GLN A 546 -5.83 25.89 22.57
CA GLN A 546 -5.86 27.34 22.73
C GLN A 546 -4.53 27.98 22.33
N MET A 547 -3.38 27.38 22.69
CA MET A 547 -2.05 27.86 22.30
C MET A 547 -1.88 27.94 20.78
N ILE A 548 -2.45 26.96 20.03
CA ILE A 548 -2.42 26.98 18.56
C ILE A 548 -3.29 28.12 18.02
N ILE A 549 -4.48 28.32 18.57
CA ILE A 549 -5.37 29.43 18.20
C ILE A 549 -4.71 30.77 18.44
N ASP A 550 -4.06 30.94 19.59
CA ASP A 550 -3.36 32.18 19.98
C ASP A 550 -2.10 32.45 19.12
N LEU A 551 -1.50 31.42 18.52
CA LEU A 551 -0.38 31.56 17.59
C LEU A 551 -0.80 32.15 16.23
N TYR A 552 -2.06 31.98 15.82
CA TYR A 552 -2.58 32.35 14.50
C TYR A 552 -3.91 33.11 14.60
N PRO A 553 -3.95 34.28 15.27
CA PRO A 553 -5.19 35.03 15.45
C PRO A 553 -5.84 35.46 14.11
N GLU A 554 -5.04 35.63 13.07
CA GLU A 554 -5.51 35.99 11.71
C GLU A 554 -6.35 34.88 11.05
N LYS A 555 -6.27 33.63 11.54
CA LYS A 555 -7.05 32.50 11.01
C LYS A 555 -8.47 32.43 11.57
N ASN A 556 -8.82 33.26 12.54
CA ASN A 556 -10.15 33.31 13.18
C ASN A 556 -10.68 31.93 13.64
N MET A 557 -9.80 31.09 14.17
CA MET A 557 -10.15 29.76 14.68
C MET A 557 -10.72 29.85 16.10
N HIS A 558 -11.64 28.94 16.44
CA HIS A 558 -12.25 28.86 17.78
C HIS A 558 -12.11 27.45 18.34
N LEU A 559 -12.07 27.35 19.67
CA LEU A 559 -12.12 26.09 20.37
C LEU A 559 -13.58 25.68 20.61
N GLN A 560 -13.95 24.51 20.11
CA GLN A 560 -15.28 23.94 20.28
C GLN A 560 -15.23 22.62 21.04
N PHE A 561 -16.28 22.32 21.79
CA PHE A 561 -16.41 21.06 22.52
C PHE A 561 -17.61 20.28 21.95
N ALA A 562 -17.34 19.09 21.43
CA ALA A 562 -18.36 18.19 20.92
C ALA A 562 -18.73 17.15 21.98
N ASN A 563 -19.98 16.68 21.96
CA ASN A 563 -20.39 15.49 22.69
C ASN A 563 -20.17 14.26 21.81
N PRO A 564 -19.08 13.49 22.01
CA PRO A 564 -18.80 12.36 21.17
C PRO A 564 -19.81 11.23 21.37
N SER A 565 -20.13 10.52 20.28
CA SER A 565 -20.92 9.28 20.36
C SER A 565 -20.20 8.22 21.19
N ASP A 566 -20.94 7.24 21.72
CA ASP A 566 -20.35 6.16 22.49
C ASP A 566 -19.35 5.30 21.69
N GLU A 567 -19.49 5.26 20.36
CA GLU A 567 -18.50 4.63 19.47
C GLU A 567 -17.17 5.38 19.42
N VAL A 568 -17.19 6.70 19.49
CA VAL A 568 -15.98 7.53 19.56
C VAL A 568 -15.33 7.39 20.91
N LYS A 569 -16.11 7.34 22.00
CA LYS A 569 -15.60 7.13 23.37
C LYS A 569 -14.87 5.80 23.53
N LYS A 570 -15.32 4.73 22.87
CA LYS A 570 -14.65 3.41 22.90
C LYS A 570 -13.23 3.43 22.29
N GLY A 571 -12.89 4.43 21.48
CA GLY A 571 -11.55 4.62 20.93
C GLY A 571 -10.55 5.25 21.91
N TYR A 572 -10.97 5.75 23.06
CA TYR A 572 -10.10 6.41 24.01
C TYR A 572 -9.54 5.45 25.06
N VAL A 573 -8.34 5.78 25.56
CA VAL A 573 -7.75 5.07 26.70
C VAL A 573 -8.64 5.27 27.93
N SER A 574 -9.08 4.18 28.53
CA SER A 574 -10.02 4.19 29.66
C SER A 574 -9.41 4.53 31.03
N TYR A 575 -8.09 4.77 31.09
CA TYR A 575 -7.37 5.04 32.34
C TYR A 575 -6.59 6.37 32.29
N LYS A 576 -6.32 6.93 33.49
CA LYS A 576 -5.50 8.15 33.63
C LYS A 576 -4.09 7.87 33.10
N ILE A 577 -3.65 8.68 32.13
CA ILE A 577 -2.28 8.64 31.65
C ILE A 577 -1.40 9.45 32.59
N VAL A 578 -0.41 8.80 33.19
CA VAL A 578 0.57 9.40 34.09
C VAL A 578 1.86 9.77 33.34
N GLN A 579 2.69 10.63 33.93
CA GLN A 579 3.95 11.08 33.35
C GLN A 579 5.00 9.95 33.34
N LEU A 580 5.95 10.04 32.42
CA LEU A 580 7.09 9.13 32.35
C LEU A 580 8.28 9.71 33.12
N ASN A 581 8.97 8.87 33.88
CA ASN A 581 10.26 9.21 34.44
C ASN A 581 11.33 9.14 33.34
N THR A 582 11.95 10.26 32.99
CA THR A 582 12.97 10.38 31.95
C THR A 582 14.38 10.46 32.50
N SER A 583 14.58 10.36 33.82
CA SER A 583 15.88 10.50 34.47
C SER A 583 16.96 9.60 33.85
N LYS A 584 16.59 8.36 33.47
CA LYS A 584 17.53 7.38 32.92
C LYS A 584 18.12 7.81 31.57
N ILE A 585 17.33 8.42 30.66
CA ILE A 585 17.84 8.95 29.41
C ILE A 585 18.55 10.28 29.61
N GLU A 586 18.13 11.08 30.59
CA GLU A 586 18.79 12.32 30.97
C GLU A 586 20.19 12.08 31.53
N GLU A 587 20.45 10.95 32.21
CA GLU A 587 21.78 10.51 32.66
C GLU A 587 22.74 10.26 31.48
N LEU A 588 22.23 9.91 30.29
CA LEU A 588 23.03 9.86 29.07
C LEU A 588 23.37 11.26 28.52
N GLY A 589 22.82 12.32 29.14
CA GLY A 589 22.99 13.72 28.76
C GLY A 589 21.92 14.26 27.81
N TRP A 590 20.91 13.47 27.48
CA TRP A 590 19.78 13.94 26.68
C TRP A 590 18.94 14.97 27.46
N ASN A 591 18.50 16.01 26.74
CA ASN A 591 17.64 17.04 27.30
C ASN A 591 16.81 17.67 26.18
N PRO A 592 15.47 17.63 26.23
CA PRO A 592 14.64 18.26 25.21
C PRO A 592 14.83 19.78 25.20
N LYS A 593 14.97 20.36 24.03
CA LYS A 593 15.31 21.78 23.81
C LYS A 593 14.17 22.58 23.20
N VAL A 594 13.32 21.94 22.42
CA VAL A 594 12.24 22.62 21.69
C VAL A 594 11.04 22.79 22.62
N ARG A 595 10.69 24.04 22.95
CA ARG A 595 9.46 24.35 23.70
C ARG A 595 8.23 23.97 22.89
N LEU A 596 7.17 23.58 23.57
CA LEU A 596 5.93 23.16 22.90
C LEU A 596 5.40 24.22 21.92
N LYS A 597 5.35 25.47 22.34
CA LYS A 597 4.88 26.60 21.50
C LYS A 597 5.68 26.73 20.20
N ASP A 598 7.01 26.62 20.29
CA ASP A 598 7.90 26.75 19.13
C ASP A 598 7.76 25.55 18.18
N GLY A 599 7.64 24.35 18.72
CA GLY A 599 7.40 23.13 17.93
C GLY A 599 6.06 23.13 17.22
N LEU A 600 4.99 23.62 17.88
CA LEU A 600 3.67 23.80 17.26
C LEU A 600 3.76 24.76 16.08
N LYS A 601 4.40 25.91 16.26
CA LYS A 601 4.61 26.92 15.22
C LYS A 601 5.36 26.31 14.02
N ARG A 602 6.54 25.71 14.25
CA ARG A 602 7.35 25.06 13.21
C ARG A 602 6.54 24.00 12.44
N THR A 603 5.72 23.22 13.15
CA THR A 603 4.92 22.16 12.52
C THR A 603 3.86 22.73 11.58
N VAL A 604 3.11 23.77 11.98
CA VAL A 604 2.11 24.43 11.12
C VAL A 604 2.78 25.08 9.91
N GLU A 605 3.86 25.84 10.13
CA GLU A 605 4.63 26.51 9.07
C GLU A 605 5.15 25.51 8.03
N PHE A 606 5.64 24.34 8.46
CA PHE A 606 6.08 23.27 7.56
C PHE A 606 4.96 22.85 6.60
N PHE A 607 3.76 22.59 7.12
CA PHE A 607 2.63 22.15 6.28
C PHE A 607 2.08 23.27 5.40
N GLU A 608 2.14 24.50 5.83
CA GLU A 608 1.78 25.65 5.00
C GLU A 608 2.73 25.86 3.83
N GLU A 609 4.03 25.70 4.06
CA GLU A 609 5.03 25.75 3.00
C GLU A 609 4.83 24.62 1.99
N ASP A 610 4.60 23.39 2.46
CA ASP A 610 4.31 22.23 1.61
C ASP A 610 3.04 22.43 0.78
N LYS A 611 1.99 23.03 1.37
CA LYS A 611 0.76 23.39 0.68
C LYS A 611 0.99 24.47 -0.40
N LYS A 612 1.77 25.51 -0.09
CA LYS A 612 2.16 26.56 -1.05
C LYS A 612 3.00 26.01 -2.19
N ALA A 613 3.92 25.08 -1.91
CA ALA A 613 4.75 24.43 -2.92
C ALA A 613 3.88 23.59 -3.88
N LYS A 614 2.90 22.84 -3.37
CA LYS A 614 1.96 22.06 -4.18
C LYS A 614 1.04 22.93 -5.05
N HIS A 615 0.61 24.11 -4.58
CA HIS A 615 -0.19 25.05 -5.38
C HIS A 615 0.61 25.83 -6.43
N LYS A 616 1.93 25.94 -6.31
CA LYS A 616 2.80 26.57 -7.32
C LYS A 616 3.15 25.60 -8.46
N THR A 617 2.87 24.31 -8.28
CA THR A 617 3.20 23.24 -9.26
C THR A 617 1.96 22.84 -10.10
N LEU A 618 0.79 23.42 -9.82
CA LEU A 618 -0.44 23.36 -10.61
C LEU A 618 -0.61 24.66 -11.42
#